data_38110ef2583811a6dfcf56e946624fc8
#
_entry.id   38110ef2583811a6dfcf56e946624fc8
#
_cell.length_a   1.000
_cell.length_b   1.000
_cell.length_c   1.000
_cell.angle_alpha   90.00
_cell.angle_beta   90.00
_cell.angle_gamma   90.00
#
_symmetry.space_group_name_H-M   'P 1'
#
loop_
_entity.id
_entity.type
_entity.pdbx_description
1 polymer ?
#
loop_
_entity_poly.entity_id
_entity_poly.type
_entity_poly.pdbx_seq_one_letter_code
_entity_poly.pdbx_strand_id
1 'polypeptide(L)'
;MKALNLTKKYLLAESALAVFEIIFGLLSSCLAMTILGLYSIVGVYCVASMEIFPKTKLADLGYLALALVSALMAWTSVYSVHLTIGYAKDAVDFWGLIPPIIVFFVKASLSMLLSDDEEIAEKSVLFAEIIDYKYDFLLIVSTVVAIFLTFVFDFYIEYIVALGIALCCIRKIFVTAKIRKAVAKN
;
A
#
# COMPACT_ATOMS: atom_id res chain seq x y z
N MET A 1 -9.39 -18.84 18.59
CA MET A 1 -9.38 -19.53 17.28
C MET A 1 -10.06 -18.75 16.16
N LYS A 2 -11.22 -18.10 16.36
CA LYS A 2 -11.91 -17.29 15.33
C LYS A 2 -11.09 -16.08 14.87
N ALA A 3 -10.52 -15.29 15.79
CA ALA A 3 -9.72 -14.10 15.46
C ALA A 3 -8.50 -14.42 14.59
N LEU A 4 -7.76 -15.49 14.89
CA LEU A 4 -6.61 -15.93 14.06
C LEU A 4 -7.03 -16.35 12.65
N ASN A 5 -8.23 -16.91 12.49
CA ASN A 5 -8.76 -17.32 11.20
C ASN A 5 -9.18 -16.11 10.34
N LEU A 6 -9.67 -15.06 11.00
CA LEU A 6 -10.06 -13.81 10.33
C LEU A 6 -8.84 -13.00 9.90
N THR A 7 -7.80 -12.90 10.74
CA THR A 7 -6.52 -12.30 10.38
C THR A 7 -5.90 -12.98 9.15
N LYS A 8 -5.93 -14.30 9.08
CA LYS A 8 -5.44 -15.05 7.91
C LYS A 8 -6.23 -14.76 6.64
N LYS A 9 -7.57 -14.69 6.74
CA LYS A 9 -8.43 -14.34 5.60
C LYS A 9 -8.17 -12.93 5.11
N TYR A 10 -8.01 -11.99 6.04
CA TYR A 10 -7.64 -10.61 5.73
C TYR A 10 -6.29 -10.54 5.02
N LEU A 11 -5.24 -11.16 5.58
CA LEU A 11 -3.91 -11.17 4.98
C LEU A 11 -3.93 -11.79 3.58
N LEU A 12 -4.72 -12.84 3.37
CA LEU A 12 -4.87 -13.46 2.04
C LEU A 12 -5.55 -12.51 1.05
N ALA A 13 -6.62 -11.85 1.45
CA ALA A 13 -7.37 -10.91 0.60
C ALA A 13 -6.50 -9.70 0.23
N GLU A 14 -5.84 -9.08 1.21
CA GLU A 14 -4.94 -7.95 0.96
C GLU A 14 -3.72 -8.35 0.12
N SER A 15 -3.17 -9.56 0.32
CA SER A 15 -2.08 -10.06 -0.53
C SER A 15 -2.54 -10.23 -1.98
N ALA A 16 -3.74 -10.75 -2.21
CA ALA A 16 -4.31 -10.90 -3.54
C ALA A 16 -4.54 -9.53 -4.21
N LEU A 17 -5.06 -8.55 -3.46
CA LEU A 17 -5.22 -7.18 -3.94
C LEU A 17 -3.88 -6.54 -4.28
N ALA A 18 -2.86 -6.71 -3.44
CA ALA A 18 -1.53 -6.18 -3.69
C ALA A 18 -0.92 -6.72 -4.99
N VAL A 19 -1.06 -8.02 -5.23
CA VAL A 19 -0.62 -8.65 -6.49
C VAL A 19 -1.40 -8.09 -7.68
N PHE A 20 -2.71 -7.94 -7.55
CA PHE A 20 -3.57 -7.33 -8.56
C PHE A 20 -3.12 -5.89 -8.88
N GLU A 21 -2.91 -5.04 -7.86
CA GLU A 21 -2.46 -3.66 -8.00
C GLU A 21 -1.11 -3.58 -8.75
N ILE A 22 -0.14 -4.44 -8.40
CA ILE A 22 1.18 -4.46 -9.04
C ILE A 22 1.06 -4.90 -10.50
N ILE A 23 0.36 -6.00 -10.78
CA ILE A 23 0.22 -6.52 -12.15
C ILE A 23 -0.44 -5.48 -13.04
N PHE A 24 -1.57 -4.90 -12.61
CA PHE A 24 -2.26 -3.91 -13.41
C PHE A 24 -1.52 -2.58 -13.50
N GLY A 25 -0.79 -2.18 -12.45
CA GLY A 25 0.09 -1.02 -12.51
C GLY A 25 1.19 -1.18 -13.56
N LEU A 26 1.80 -2.37 -13.65
CA LEU A 26 2.81 -2.69 -14.66
C LEU A 26 2.20 -2.76 -16.08
N LEU A 27 1.05 -3.40 -16.24
CA LEU A 27 0.38 -3.54 -17.54
C LEU A 27 -0.11 -2.19 -18.09
N SER A 28 -0.57 -1.29 -17.24
CA SER A 28 -1.03 0.05 -17.62
C SER A 28 0.10 1.10 -17.63
N SER A 29 1.34 0.69 -17.38
CA SER A 29 2.49 1.60 -17.21
C SER A 29 2.24 2.71 -16.18
N CYS A 30 1.39 2.42 -15.17
CA CYS A 30 1.02 3.33 -14.10
C CYS A 30 1.88 3.08 -12.85
N LEU A 31 2.86 3.97 -12.61
CA LEU A 31 3.78 3.84 -11.49
C LEU A 31 3.06 4.03 -10.14
N ALA A 32 2.09 4.96 -10.05
CA ALA A 32 1.33 5.19 -8.83
C ALA A 32 0.54 3.94 -8.40
N MET A 33 -0.07 3.22 -9.36
CA MET A 33 -0.77 1.96 -9.09
C MET A 33 0.18 0.85 -8.65
N THR A 34 1.35 0.74 -9.26
CA THR A 34 2.38 -0.23 -8.88
C THR A 34 2.86 0.00 -7.44
N ILE A 35 3.09 1.26 -7.07
CA ILE A 35 3.54 1.62 -5.72
C ILE A 35 2.40 1.49 -4.69
N LEU A 36 1.14 1.68 -5.10
CA LEU A 36 -0.02 1.39 -4.26
C LEU A 36 -0.05 -0.09 -3.87
N GLY A 37 0.23 -0.99 -4.80
CA GLY A 37 0.38 -2.43 -4.51
C GLY A 37 1.54 -2.72 -3.56
N LEU A 38 2.67 -2.02 -3.68
CA LEU A 38 3.74 -2.12 -2.69
C LEU A 38 3.29 -1.64 -1.30
N TYR A 39 2.49 -0.57 -1.21
CA TYR A 39 1.93 -0.09 0.04
C TYR A 39 1.02 -1.14 0.70
N SER A 40 0.21 -1.86 -0.09
CA SER A 40 -0.59 -2.99 0.37
C SER A 40 0.29 -4.14 0.89
N ILE A 41 1.39 -4.49 0.19
CA ILE A 41 2.38 -5.48 0.67
C ILE A 41 3.00 -5.06 2.01
N VAL A 42 3.38 -3.79 2.14
CA VAL A 42 3.90 -3.25 3.40
C VAL A 42 2.88 -3.42 4.52
N GLY A 43 1.59 -3.14 4.27
CA GLY A 43 0.51 -3.35 5.23
C GLY A 43 0.39 -4.81 5.66
N VAL A 44 0.32 -5.73 4.71
CA VAL A 44 0.28 -7.18 4.96
C VAL A 44 1.48 -7.62 5.79
N TYR A 45 2.68 -7.18 5.42
CA TYR A 45 3.90 -7.54 6.15
C TYR A 45 3.91 -6.98 7.57
N CYS A 46 3.49 -5.73 7.76
CA CYS A 46 3.38 -5.11 9.08
C CYS A 46 2.48 -5.94 10.01
N VAL A 47 1.28 -6.31 9.55
CA VAL A 47 0.34 -7.15 10.32
C VAL A 47 0.94 -8.53 10.59
N ALA A 48 1.44 -9.21 9.56
CA ALA A 48 2.02 -10.54 9.70
C ALA A 48 3.21 -10.57 10.65
N SER A 49 4.08 -9.55 10.60
CA SER A 49 5.27 -9.47 11.46
C SER A 49 4.93 -9.25 12.93
N MET A 50 3.81 -8.62 13.23
CA MET A 50 3.37 -8.39 14.61
C MET A 50 2.57 -9.57 15.19
N GLU A 51 1.73 -10.21 14.37
CA GLU A 51 0.85 -11.30 14.79
C GLU A 51 1.52 -12.68 14.72
N ILE A 52 2.34 -12.91 13.68
CA ILE A 52 2.91 -14.23 13.39
C ILE A 52 4.37 -14.33 13.83
N PHE A 53 5.16 -13.26 13.67
CA PHE A 53 6.61 -13.28 13.89
C PHE A 53 7.12 -12.19 14.85
N PRO A 54 6.49 -11.97 16.02
CA PRO A 54 6.76 -10.78 16.84
C PRO A 54 8.20 -10.66 17.34
N LYS A 55 8.92 -11.77 17.53
CA LYS A 55 10.27 -11.80 18.15
C LYS A 55 11.39 -12.29 17.22
N THR A 56 11.17 -12.37 15.91
CA THR A 56 12.17 -12.92 14.99
C THR A 56 13.08 -11.86 14.37
N LYS A 57 14.39 -12.15 14.27
CA LYS A 57 15.33 -11.31 13.51
C LYS A 57 14.97 -11.24 12.02
N LEU A 58 14.29 -12.27 11.50
CA LEU A 58 13.81 -12.32 10.11
C LEU A 58 12.83 -11.18 9.81
N ALA A 59 12.02 -10.79 10.81
CA ALA A 59 11.11 -9.66 10.65
C ALA A 59 11.88 -8.33 10.51
N ASP A 60 13.00 -8.13 11.20
CA ASP A 60 13.80 -6.92 11.04
C ASP A 60 14.43 -6.85 9.63
N LEU A 61 14.88 -7.99 9.10
CA LEU A 61 15.41 -8.06 7.74
C LEU A 61 14.33 -7.73 6.69
N GLY A 62 13.10 -8.22 6.89
CA GLY A 62 11.98 -7.89 6.00
C GLY A 62 11.62 -6.40 6.02
N TYR A 63 11.62 -5.75 7.17
CA TYR A 63 11.43 -4.30 7.25
C TYR A 63 12.54 -3.54 6.50
N LEU A 64 13.79 -3.98 6.62
CA LEU A 64 14.90 -3.38 5.87
C LEU A 64 14.73 -3.56 4.37
N ALA A 65 14.39 -4.76 3.92
CA ALA A 65 14.16 -5.05 2.51
C ALA A 65 13.02 -4.20 1.92
N LEU A 66 11.88 -4.11 2.62
CA LEU A 66 10.75 -3.27 2.20
C LEU A 66 11.10 -1.78 2.19
N ALA A 67 11.89 -1.30 3.15
CA ALA A 67 12.35 0.08 3.19
C ALA A 67 13.26 0.38 1.98
N LEU A 68 14.16 -0.53 1.61
CA LEU A 68 15.01 -0.39 0.43
C LEU A 68 14.19 -0.37 -0.86
N VAL A 69 13.23 -1.29 -1.02
CA VAL A 69 12.34 -1.31 -2.19
C VAL A 69 11.51 -0.02 -2.26
N SER A 70 10.96 0.44 -1.14
CA SER A 70 10.20 1.70 -1.10
C SER A 70 11.07 2.93 -1.45
N ALA A 71 12.33 2.95 -1.01
CA ALA A 71 13.29 4.00 -1.37
C ALA A 71 13.65 3.96 -2.86
N LEU A 72 13.84 2.77 -3.44
CA LEU A 72 14.05 2.62 -4.88
C LEU A 72 12.83 3.11 -5.67
N MET A 73 11.61 2.80 -5.24
CA MET A 73 10.39 3.29 -5.89
C MET A 73 10.22 4.81 -5.76
N ALA A 74 10.60 5.41 -4.62
CA ALA A 74 10.67 6.86 -4.49
C ALA A 74 11.67 7.47 -5.46
N TRP A 75 12.85 6.88 -5.60
CA TRP A 75 13.87 7.30 -6.55
C TRP A 75 13.36 7.19 -8.00
N THR A 76 12.76 6.06 -8.39
CA THR A 76 12.19 5.89 -9.74
C THR A 76 11.11 6.93 -10.02
N SER A 77 10.27 7.29 -9.04
CA SER A 77 9.25 8.33 -9.20
C SER A 77 9.89 9.70 -9.50
N VAL A 78 10.92 10.09 -8.74
CA VAL A 78 11.67 11.35 -8.97
C VAL A 78 12.36 11.32 -10.35
N TYR A 79 12.99 10.20 -10.69
CA TYR A 79 13.67 10.04 -11.98
C TYR A 79 12.69 10.11 -13.15
N SER A 80 11.50 9.51 -13.02
CA SER A 80 10.43 9.58 -14.02
C SER A 80 9.91 11.00 -14.22
N VAL A 81 9.74 11.79 -13.15
CA VAL A 81 9.43 13.23 -13.27
C VAL A 81 10.51 13.94 -14.08
N HIS A 82 11.78 13.70 -13.76
CA HIS A 82 12.89 14.37 -14.43
C HIS A 82 12.97 14.01 -15.92
N LEU A 83 12.79 12.74 -16.28
CA LEU A 83 12.80 12.30 -17.68
C LEU A 83 11.61 12.87 -18.47
N THR A 84 10.44 12.97 -17.87
CA THR A 84 9.22 13.39 -18.58
C THR A 84 9.16 14.90 -18.84
N ILE A 85 9.90 15.72 -18.09
CA ILE A 85 9.99 17.17 -18.35
C ILE A 85 10.56 17.48 -19.76
N GLY A 86 11.27 16.52 -20.38
CA GLY A 86 11.90 16.71 -21.71
C GLY A 86 11.36 15.84 -22.84
N TYR A 87 10.46 14.90 -22.57
CA TYR A 87 10.01 13.91 -23.56
C TYR A 87 8.49 13.71 -23.51
N ALA A 88 7.90 13.47 -24.70
CA ALA A 88 6.50 13.06 -24.80
C ALA A 88 6.29 11.75 -24.03
N LYS A 89 5.31 11.72 -23.15
CA LYS A 89 4.96 10.56 -22.32
C LYS A 89 4.16 9.56 -23.18
N ASP A 90 4.44 8.27 -22.99
CA ASP A 90 3.44 7.24 -23.33
C ASP A 90 2.21 7.47 -22.46
N ALA A 91 1.09 7.79 -23.06
CA ALA A 91 -0.14 8.11 -22.34
C ALA A 91 -0.55 6.93 -21.45
N VAL A 92 -0.84 7.21 -20.19
CA VAL A 92 -1.51 6.22 -19.33
C VAL A 92 -2.85 5.89 -20.01
N ASP A 93 -3.05 4.63 -20.33
CA ASP A 93 -4.27 4.21 -21.01
C ASP A 93 -5.48 4.43 -20.08
N PHE A 94 -6.62 4.86 -20.64
CA PHE A 94 -7.88 5.04 -19.90
C PHE A 94 -8.26 3.77 -19.09
N TRP A 95 -7.91 2.59 -19.59
CA TRP A 95 -8.06 1.32 -18.87
C TRP A 95 -7.32 1.28 -17.53
N GLY A 96 -6.30 2.13 -17.33
CA GLY A 96 -5.61 2.28 -16.06
C GLY A 96 -6.47 2.81 -14.91
N LEU A 97 -7.65 3.41 -15.19
CA LEU A 97 -8.60 3.88 -14.17
C LEU A 97 -9.43 2.75 -13.54
N ILE A 98 -9.65 1.66 -14.27
CA ILE A 98 -10.53 0.57 -13.81
C ILE A 98 -9.97 -0.15 -12.58
N PRO A 99 -8.69 -0.58 -12.55
CA PRO A 99 -8.15 -1.31 -11.42
C PRO A 99 -8.23 -0.57 -10.07
N PRO A 100 -7.82 0.71 -9.92
CA PRO A 100 -7.92 1.39 -8.64
C PRO A 100 -9.36 1.60 -8.17
N ILE A 101 -10.33 1.71 -9.09
CA ILE A 101 -11.75 1.76 -8.74
C ILE A 101 -12.21 0.41 -8.16
N ILE A 102 -11.83 -0.70 -8.78
CA ILE A 102 -12.12 -2.05 -8.25
C ILE A 102 -11.51 -2.21 -6.87
N VAL A 103 -10.24 -1.85 -6.70
CA VAL A 103 -9.54 -1.91 -5.42
C VAL A 103 -10.25 -1.09 -4.34
N PHE A 104 -10.73 0.12 -4.70
CA PHE A 104 -11.50 0.95 -3.78
C PHE A 104 -12.73 0.22 -3.24
N PHE A 105 -13.55 -0.37 -4.10
CA PHE A 105 -14.76 -1.09 -3.68
C PHE A 105 -14.44 -2.35 -2.87
N VAL A 106 -13.42 -3.10 -3.24
CA VAL A 106 -13.02 -4.30 -2.51
C VAL A 106 -12.49 -3.94 -1.12
N LYS A 107 -11.63 -2.91 -1.00
CA LYS A 107 -11.15 -2.44 0.32
C LYS A 107 -12.27 -1.85 1.17
N ALA A 108 -13.22 -1.13 0.57
CA ALA A 108 -14.40 -0.65 1.29
C ALA A 108 -15.22 -1.81 1.87
N SER A 109 -15.46 -2.85 1.08
CA SER A 109 -16.16 -4.05 1.54
C SER A 109 -15.40 -4.79 2.65
N LEU A 110 -14.09 -4.94 2.53
CA LEU A 110 -13.24 -5.53 3.57
C LEU A 110 -13.26 -4.70 4.87
N SER A 111 -13.21 -3.38 4.76
CA SER A 111 -13.29 -2.47 5.91
C SER A 111 -14.61 -2.61 6.66
N MET A 112 -15.74 -2.71 5.93
CA MET A 112 -17.05 -2.94 6.54
C MET A 112 -17.12 -4.29 7.25
N LEU A 113 -16.65 -5.37 6.60
CA LEU A 113 -16.64 -6.71 7.20
C LEU A 113 -15.78 -6.79 8.48
N LEU A 114 -14.71 -6.00 8.57
CA LEU A 114 -13.83 -5.98 9.73
C LEU A 114 -14.37 -5.08 10.84
N SER A 115 -15.09 -4.00 10.52
CA SER A 115 -15.67 -3.10 11.52
C SER A 115 -16.86 -3.71 12.26
N ASP A 116 -17.55 -4.67 11.63
CA ASP A 116 -18.71 -5.35 12.23
C ASP A 116 -18.30 -6.45 13.23
N ASP A 117 -17.01 -6.78 13.33
CA ASP A 117 -16.54 -7.83 14.23
C ASP A 117 -15.99 -7.22 15.54
N GLU A 118 -16.84 -7.17 16.56
CA GLU A 118 -16.52 -6.63 17.90
C GLU A 118 -15.28 -7.31 18.53
N GLU A 119 -15.04 -8.59 18.23
CA GLU A 119 -13.88 -9.35 18.75
C GLU A 119 -12.54 -8.83 18.19
N ILE A 120 -12.55 -8.19 17.01
CA ILE A 120 -11.40 -7.52 16.43
C ILE A 120 -11.19 -6.14 17.06
N ALA A 121 -12.27 -5.39 17.27
CA ALA A 121 -12.22 -4.05 17.85
C ALA A 121 -11.62 -4.06 19.27
N GLU A 122 -11.90 -5.07 20.10
CA GLU A 122 -11.34 -5.19 21.45
C GLU A 122 -9.87 -5.63 21.51
N LYS A 123 -9.43 -6.47 20.57
CA LYS A 123 -8.05 -7.02 20.59
C LYS A 123 -7.00 -6.17 19.89
N SER A 124 -7.40 -5.14 19.18
CA SER A 124 -6.52 -4.56 18.19
C SER A 124 -6.47 -3.03 18.14
N VAL A 125 -6.19 -2.38 19.25
CA VAL A 125 -5.63 -1.02 19.18
C VAL A 125 -4.42 -1.00 18.27
N LEU A 126 -3.60 -2.05 18.29
CA LEU A 126 -2.48 -2.26 17.37
C LEU A 126 -2.93 -2.52 15.93
N PHE A 127 -4.00 -3.28 15.72
CA PHE A 127 -4.53 -3.61 14.40
C PHE A 127 -5.17 -2.38 13.76
N ALA A 128 -5.89 -1.56 14.53
CA ALA A 128 -6.47 -0.31 14.06
C ALA A 128 -5.41 0.75 13.72
N GLU A 129 -4.28 0.81 14.45
CA GLU A 129 -3.17 1.73 14.13
C GLU A 129 -2.38 1.31 12.89
N ILE A 130 -2.31 0.00 12.58
CA ILE A 130 -1.58 -0.52 11.42
C ILE A 130 -2.44 -0.46 10.18
N ILE A 131 -3.73 -0.74 10.30
CA ILE A 131 -4.71 -0.67 9.22
C ILE A 131 -5.47 0.65 9.34
N ASP A 132 -4.82 1.73 8.99
CA ASP A 132 -5.52 3.00 8.84
C ASP A 132 -6.20 3.06 7.46
N TYR A 133 -7.38 2.43 7.35
CA TYR A 133 -8.17 2.44 6.12
C TYR A 133 -8.43 3.85 5.58
N LYS A 134 -8.42 4.88 6.42
CA LYS A 134 -8.58 6.27 5.96
C LYS A 134 -7.42 6.68 5.08
N TYR A 135 -6.19 6.30 5.43
CA TYR A 135 -5.02 6.55 4.59
C TYR A 135 -5.06 5.70 3.32
N ASP A 136 -5.46 4.44 3.41
CA ASP A 136 -5.60 3.57 2.25
C ASP A 136 -6.59 4.16 1.24
N PHE A 137 -7.77 4.60 1.67
CA PHE A 137 -8.75 5.25 0.80
C PHE A 137 -8.22 6.57 0.22
N LEU A 138 -7.53 7.38 1.02
CA LEU A 138 -6.92 8.61 0.53
C LEU A 138 -5.90 8.33 -0.59
N LEU A 139 -5.05 7.31 -0.42
CA LEU A 139 -4.05 6.93 -1.42
C LEU A 139 -4.70 6.39 -2.69
N ILE A 140 -5.73 5.56 -2.58
CA ILE A 140 -6.48 5.05 -3.74
C ILE A 140 -7.15 6.19 -4.50
N VAL A 141 -7.86 7.08 -3.80
CA VAL A 141 -8.52 8.25 -4.43
C VAL A 141 -7.48 9.16 -5.08
N SER A 142 -6.34 9.40 -4.41
CA SER A 142 -5.25 10.19 -4.98
C SER A 142 -4.70 9.55 -6.26
N THR A 143 -4.61 8.22 -6.30
CA THR A 143 -4.17 7.47 -7.49
C THR A 143 -5.17 7.61 -8.63
N VAL A 144 -6.48 7.46 -8.37
CA VAL A 144 -7.54 7.65 -9.37
C VAL A 144 -7.49 9.07 -9.94
N VAL A 145 -7.43 10.07 -9.07
CA VAL A 145 -7.34 11.48 -9.48
C VAL A 145 -6.08 11.75 -10.30
N ALA A 146 -4.94 11.20 -9.87
CA ALA A 146 -3.67 11.37 -10.57
C ALA A 146 -3.71 10.76 -11.99
N ILE A 147 -4.25 9.55 -12.13
CA ILE A 147 -4.40 8.89 -13.45
C ILE A 147 -5.33 9.72 -14.33
N PHE A 148 -6.47 10.16 -13.80
CA PHE A 148 -7.42 10.99 -14.53
C PHE A 148 -6.80 12.32 -15.01
N LEU A 149 -6.10 13.04 -14.12
CA LEU A 149 -5.45 14.29 -14.45
C LEU A 149 -4.30 14.09 -15.44
N THR A 150 -3.55 12.99 -15.33
CA THR A 150 -2.52 12.64 -16.30
C THR A 150 -3.12 12.37 -17.68
N PHE A 151 -4.27 11.69 -17.73
CA PHE A 151 -4.98 11.40 -18.98
C PHE A 151 -5.54 12.67 -19.65
N VAL A 152 -6.11 13.60 -18.86
CA VAL A 152 -6.79 14.79 -19.41
C VAL A 152 -5.81 15.92 -19.76
N PHE A 153 -4.74 16.08 -18.98
CA PHE A 153 -3.86 17.25 -19.05
C PHE A 153 -2.42 16.95 -19.43
N ASP A 154 -2.06 15.70 -19.71
CA ASP A 154 -0.68 15.21 -19.94
C ASP A 154 0.29 15.62 -18.81
N PHE A 155 -0.20 15.76 -17.59
CA PHE A 155 0.56 16.22 -16.43
C PHE A 155 1.25 15.07 -15.71
N TYR A 156 2.43 15.32 -15.14
CA TYR A 156 3.26 14.37 -14.37
C TYR A 156 2.70 14.07 -12.97
N ILE A 157 1.42 14.35 -12.70
CA ILE A 157 0.79 14.25 -11.38
C ILE A 157 0.88 12.80 -10.85
N GLU A 158 0.76 11.82 -11.75
CA GLU A 158 0.89 10.41 -11.39
C GLU A 158 2.22 10.10 -10.69
N TYR A 159 3.34 10.62 -11.18
CA TYR A 159 4.65 10.39 -10.56
C TYR A 159 4.82 11.11 -9.23
N ILE A 160 4.19 12.28 -9.08
CA ILE A 160 4.18 13.01 -7.80
C ILE A 160 3.39 12.22 -6.76
N VAL A 161 2.22 11.69 -7.14
CA VAL A 161 1.42 10.83 -6.27
C VAL A 161 2.16 9.52 -5.96
N ALA A 162 2.80 8.90 -6.94
CA ALA A 162 3.65 7.74 -6.77
C ALA A 162 4.75 7.97 -5.72
N LEU A 163 5.44 9.11 -5.78
CA LEU A 163 6.42 9.52 -4.77
C LEU A 163 5.77 9.66 -3.38
N GLY A 164 4.61 10.31 -3.30
CA GLY A 164 3.86 10.46 -2.05
C GLY A 164 3.52 9.11 -1.41
N ILE A 165 3.04 8.13 -2.21
CA ILE A 165 2.72 6.78 -1.74
C ILE A 165 4.00 6.07 -1.27
N ALA A 166 5.12 6.16 -2.00
CA ALA A 166 6.40 5.57 -1.60
C ALA A 166 6.89 6.12 -0.25
N LEU A 167 6.74 7.42 0.00
CA LEU A 167 7.07 8.03 1.28
C LEU A 167 6.13 7.54 2.41
N CYS A 168 4.86 7.32 2.12
CA CYS A 168 3.91 6.70 3.05
C CYS A 168 4.31 5.25 3.39
N CYS A 169 4.80 4.46 2.41
CA CYS A 169 5.38 3.13 2.67
C CYS A 169 6.53 3.21 3.68
N ILE A 170 7.49 4.08 3.43
CA ILE A 170 8.66 4.26 4.30
C ILE A 170 8.21 4.64 5.72
N ARG A 171 7.30 5.62 5.85
CA ARG A 171 6.76 6.03 7.15
C ARG A 171 6.09 4.86 7.87
N LYS A 172 5.21 4.10 7.19
CA LYS A 172 4.49 2.94 7.76
C LYS A 172 5.47 1.89 8.28
N ILE A 173 6.53 1.58 7.51
CA ILE A 173 7.60 0.65 7.89
C ILE A 173 8.29 1.11 9.19
N PHE A 174 8.73 2.37 9.25
CA PHE A 174 9.45 2.90 10.42
C PHE A 174 8.58 2.91 11.67
N VAL A 175 7.33 3.37 11.56
CA VAL A 175 6.38 3.42 12.68
C VAL A 175 6.14 2.01 13.23
N THR A 176 5.81 1.06 12.35
CA THR A 176 5.52 -0.32 12.78
C THR A 176 6.74 -1.02 13.35
N ALA A 177 7.92 -0.83 12.76
CA ALA A 177 9.16 -1.41 13.29
C ALA A 177 9.47 -0.86 14.70
N LYS A 178 9.20 0.44 14.97
CA LYS A 178 9.35 1.05 16.29
C LYS A 178 8.38 0.46 17.30
N ILE A 179 7.09 0.33 16.95
CA ILE A 179 6.06 -0.26 17.80
C ILE A 179 6.42 -1.71 18.14
N ARG A 180 6.78 -2.51 17.13
CA ARG A 180 7.18 -3.90 17.34
C ARG A 180 8.34 -4.05 18.31
N LYS A 181 9.38 -3.20 18.19
CA LYS A 181 10.52 -3.19 19.13
C LYS A 181 10.11 -2.81 20.54
N ALA A 182 9.13 -1.94 20.72
CA ALA A 182 8.59 -1.59 22.02
C ALA A 182 7.84 -2.77 22.67
N VAL A 183 6.98 -3.45 21.89
CA VAL A 183 6.22 -4.65 22.34
C VAL A 183 7.14 -5.83 22.66
N ALA A 184 8.22 -6.02 21.91
CA ALA A 184 9.16 -7.12 22.13
C ALA A 184 10.03 -6.95 23.41
N LYS A 185 10.07 -5.73 23.99
CA LYS A 185 10.83 -5.44 25.23
C LYS A 185 10.01 -5.67 26.51
N ASN A 186 8.70 -5.67 26.39
CA ASN A 186 7.75 -6.01 27.44
C ASN A 186 7.40 -7.50 27.41
#